data_2b0c5d21b8781e34e3fb870ae49d4c8f
#
_entry.id   2b0c5d21b8781e34e3fb870ae49d4c8f
#
_cell.length_a   1.000
_cell.length_b   1.000
_cell.length_c   1.000
_cell.angle_alpha   90.00
_cell.angle_beta   90.00
_cell.angle_gamma   90.00
#
_symmetry.space_group_name_H-M   'P 1'
#
loop_
_entity.id
_entity.type
_entity.pdbx_description
1 polymer ?
#
loop_
_entity_poly.entity_id
_entity_poly.type
_entity_poly.pdbx_seq_one_letter_code
_entity_poly.pdbx_strand_id
1 'polypeptide(L)'
;FTLQAGNLYQKQGISIILVAGSSGSYFYIADHVLQMDNYRTYDITEKVKTVIGEKSETGEKKVPVDVDVLFDKDHHRSLKAGKMEKKRDQVKIKQFGKDSFSIGRENVDLKYVEQILDVEQTTALAYCLKNLLEEMERKEQDVDLCVEKLWSQIKKQGLASLCKGSYLSVSMAQIRKQD
;
A
#
# COMPACT_ATOMS: atom_id res chain seq x y z
N PHE A 1 -15.37 -6.53 14.61
CA PHE A 1 -14.79 -6.83 13.29
C PHE A 1 -15.76 -7.60 12.40
N THR A 2 -16.33 -8.71 12.86
CA THR A 2 -17.25 -9.58 12.08
C THR A 2 -18.42 -8.81 11.45
N LEU A 3 -19.05 -7.90 12.21
CA LEU A 3 -20.16 -7.06 11.72
C LEU A 3 -19.71 -6.05 10.64
N GLN A 4 -18.47 -5.63 10.67
CA GLN A 4 -17.93 -4.63 9.75
C GLN A 4 -17.36 -5.26 8.47
N ALA A 5 -16.85 -6.48 8.53
CA ALA A 5 -16.17 -7.13 7.41
C ALA A 5 -17.06 -7.23 6.15
N GLY A 6 -18.33 -7.64 6.31
CA GLY A 6 -19.28 -7.65 5.21
C GLY A 6 -19.54 -6.27 4.61
N ASN A 7 -19.62 -5.22 5.45
CA ASN A 7 -19.82 -3.86 4.98
C ASN A 7 -18.59 -3.31 4.27
N LEU A 8 -17.39 -3.65 4.74
CA LEU A 8 -16.12 -3.27 4.08
C LEU A 8 -16.04 -3.83 2.67
N TYR A 9 -16.43 -5.09 2.49
CA TYR A 9 -16.47 -5.70 1.17
C TYR A 9 -17.52 -5.04 0.28
N GLN A 10 -18.77 -4.94 0.75
CA GLN A 10 -19.89 -4.46 -0.07
C GLN A 10 -19.83 -2.98 -0.41
N LYS A 11 -19.43 -2.14 0.56
CA LYS A 11 -19.41 -0.68 0.39
C LYS A 11 -18.06 -0.13 -0.12
N GLN A 12 -16.95 -0.76 0.30
CA GLN A 12 -15.61 -0.27 0.01
C GLN A 12 -14.85 -1.14 -1.00
N GLY A 13 -15.39 -2.29 -1.39
CA GLY A 13 -14.75 -3.21 -2.32
C GLY A 13 -13.48 -3.86 -1.75
N ILE A 14 -13.37 -3.97 -0.43
CA ILE A 14 -12.20 -4.53 0.25
C ILE A 14 -12.39 -6.04 0.41
N SER A 15 -11.56 -6.84 -0.29
CA SER A 15 -11.51 -8.29 -0.10
C SER A 15 -10.79 -8.62 1.20
N ILE A 16 -11.33 -9.55 1.98
CA ILE A 16 -10.82 -9.92 3.29
C ILE A 16 -10.53 -11.42 3.32
N ILE A 17 -9.31 -11.79 3.70
CA ILE A 17 -8.93 -13.17 4.01
C ILE A 17 -8.75 -13.26 5.52
N LEU A 18 -9.56 -14.12 6.17
CA LEU A 18 -9.51 -14.32 7.60
C LEU A 18 -8.99 -15.72 7.93
N VAL A 19 -7.98 -15.79 8.77
CA VAL A 19 -7.47 -17.05 9.31
C VAL A 19 -7.93 -17.17 10.77
N ALA A 20 -8.72 -18.20 11.09
CA ALA A 20 -9.28 -18.40 12.42
C ALA A 20 -9.17 -19.86 12.85
N GLY A 21 -8.77 -20.08 14.11
CA GLY A 21 -8.61 -21.43 14.66
C GLY A 21 -9.95 -22.07 15.09
N SER A 22 -10.91 -21.29 15.57
CA SER A 22 -12.10 -21.88 16.23
C SER A 22 -13.31 -20.94 16.39
N SER A 23 -13.55 -20.01 15.48
CA SER A 23 -14.71 -19.12 15.60
C SER A 23 -15.73 -19.33 14.49
N GLY A 24 -16.87 -19.88 14.82
CA GLY A 24 -17.96 -20.09 13.87
C GLY A 24 -18.71 -18.82 13.45
N SER A 25 -18.51 -17.70 14.17
CA SER A 25 -19.19 -16.42 13.87
C SER A 25 -18.81 -15.83 12.50
N TYR A 26 -17.65 -16.17 11.99
CA TYR A 26 -17.19 -15.69 10.69
C TYR A 26 -17.87 -16.39 9.50
N PHE A 27 -18.42 -17.57 9.73
CA PHE A 27 -19.10 -18.33 8.67
C PHE A 27 -20.33 -17.60 8.10
N TYR A 28 -20.98 -16.75 8.91
CA TYR A 28 -22.17 -15.98 8.48
C TYR A 28 -21.85 -14.87 7.47
N ILE A 29 -20.59 -14.48 7.35
CA ILE A 29 -20.17 -13.39 6.47
C ILE A 29 -19.23 -13.85 5.35
N ALA A 30 -18.80 -15.12 5.38
CA ALA A 30 -17.84 -15.65 4.43
C ALA A 30 -18.53 -16.10 3.13
N ASP A 31 -18.01 -15.67 1.99
CA ASP A 31 -18.43 -16.17 0.68
C ASP A 31 -17.84 -17.56 0.40
N HIS A 32 -16.57 -17.75 0.81
CA HIS A 32 -15.82 -19.00 0.69
C HIS A 32 -15.24 -19.42 2.03
N VAL A 33 -15.30 -20.71 2.33
CA VAL A 33 -14.75 -21.29 3.56
C VAL A 33 -13.81 -22.43 3.20
N LEU A 34 -12.53 -22.24 3.53
CA LEU A 34 -11.49 -23.25 3.32
C LEU A 34 -11.06 -23.83 4.66
N GLN A 35 -11.09 -25.12 4.81
CA GLN A 35 -10.54 -25.85 5.95
C GLN A 35 -9.12 -26.30 5.64
N MET A 36 -8.19 -26.03 6.55
CA MET A 36 -6.84 -26.60 6.52
C MET A 36 -6.77 -27.80 7.46
N ASP A 37 -6.45 -28.97 6.95
CA ASP A 37 -6.20 -30.16 7.74
C ASP A 37 -4.95 -30.90 7.24
N ASN A 38 -4.01 -31.12 8.13
CA ASN A 38 -2.73 -31.79 7.82
C ASN A 38 -2.05 -31.21 6.56
N TYR A 39 -1.95 -29.87 6.46
CA TYR A 39 -1.39 -29.14 5.31
C TYR A 39 -2.14 -29.34 3.98
N ARG A 40 -3.35 -29.83 4.01
CA ARG A 40 -4.24 -29.94 2.85
C ARG A 40 -5.41 -28.98 2.99
N THR A 41 -5.78 -28.37 1.90
CA THR A 41 -6.90 -27.40 1.84
C THR A 41 -8.14 -28.09 1.28
N TYR A 42 -9.27 -27.93 1.94
CA TYR A 42 -10.57 -28.44 1.53
C TYR A 42 -11.56 -27.28 1.45
N ASP A 43 -12.26 -27.17 0.34
CA ASP A 43 -13.41 -26.26 0.24
C ASP A 43 -14.59 -26.89 0.96
N ILE A 44 -15.03 -26.26 2.04
CA ILE A 44 -16.18 -26.70 2.84
C ILE A 44 -17.33 -25.69 2.81
N THR A 45 -17.34 -24.79 1.84
CA THR A 45 -18.31 -23.68 1.74
C THR A 45 -19.75 -24.18 1.81
N GLU A 46 -20.13 -25.14 0.98
CA GLU A 46 -21.50 -25.66 0.94
C GLU A 46 -21.90 -26.39 2.23
N LYS A 47 -20.97 -27.15 2.81
CA LYS A 47 -21.18 -27.81 4.10
C LYS A 47 -21.49 -26.80 5.21
N VAL A 48 -20.73 -25.72 5.25
CA VAL A 48 -20.89 -24.64 6.24
C VAL A 48 -22.22 -23.91 6.01
N LYS A 49 -22.55 -23.56 4.78
CA LYS A 49 -23.83 -22.89 4.44
C LYS A 49 -25.04 -23.70 4.84
N THR A 50 -25.01 -25.02 4.66
CA THR A 50 -26.07 -25.93 5.10
C THR A 50 -26.26 -25.87 6.61
N VAL A 51 -25.19 -26.02 7.38
CA VAL A 51 -25.24 -26.01 8.86
C VAL A 51 -25.71 -24.64 9.40
N ILE A 52 -25.32 -23.53 8.75
CA ILE A 52 -25.75 -22.18 9.13
C ILE A 52 -27.24 -21.99 8.81
N GLY A 53 -27.70 -22.44 7.64
CA GLY A 53 -29.11 -22.35 7.24
C GLY A 53 -30.05 -23.01 8.23
N GLU A 54 -29.66 -24.14 8.81
CA GLU A 54 -30.40 -24.85 9.85
C GLU A 54 -30.44 -24.12 11.21
N LYS A 55 -29.46 -23.22 11.48
CA LYS A 55 -29.33 -22.46 12.76
C LYS A 55 -29.79 -21.00 12.69
N SER A 56 -30.26 -20.56 11.54
CA SER A 56 -30.54 -19.14 11.26
C SER A 56 -31.82 -18.58 11.91
N GLU A 57 -32.55 -19.37 12.74
CA GLU A 57 -33.78 -18.92 13.40
C GLU A 57 -33.56 -18.14 14.72
N THR A 58 -32.31 -18.06 15.23
CA THR A 58 -32.00 -17.24 16.40
C THR A 58 -31.41 -15.91 15.96
N GLY A 59 -32.32 -14.97 15.67
CA GLY A 59 -31.99 -13.64 15.16
C GLY A 59 -31.22 -12.74 16.14
N GLU A 60 -29.92 -12.77 16.09
CA GLU A 60 -29.16 -11.61 16.53
C GLU A 60 -29.31 -10.47 15.51
N LYS A 61 -30.06 -9.43 15.90
CA LYS A 61 -30.17 -8.19 15.13
C LYS A 61 -28.77 -7.59 14.96
N LYS A 62 -28.22 -7.75 13.76
CA LYS A 62 -26.98 -7.06 13.38
C LYS A 62 -27.23 -5.55 13.42
N VAL A 63 -26.60 -4.84 14.34
CA VAL A 63 -26.59 -3.38 14.33
C VAL A 63 -25.66 -2.96 13.18
N PRO A 64 -26.17 -2.26 12.16
CA PRO A 64 -25.31 -1.77 11.09
C PRO A 64 -24.37 -0.73 11.68
N VAL A 65 -23.07 -0.98 11.63
CA VAL A 65 -22.07 0.04 11.90
C VAL A 65 -21.81 0.77 10.59
N ASP A 66 -21.96 2.08 10.60
CA ASP A 66 -21.65 2.90 9.44
C ASP A 66 -20.15 2.92 9.22
N VAL A 67 -19.70 2.23 8.17
CA VAL A 67 -18.27 2.17 7.81
C VAL A 67 -17.83 3.35 6.97
N ASP A 68 -18.75 4.18 6.49
CA ASP A 68 -18.41 5.34 5.68
C ASP A 68 -17.66 6.40 6.53
N VAL A 69 -17.93 6.43 7.85
CA VAL A 69 -17.20 7.26 8.81
C VAL A 69 -15.76 6.79 9.06
N LEU A 70 -15.47 5.50 8.83
CA LEU A 70 -14.15 4.91 9.08
C LEU A 70 -13.19 5.05 7.88
N PHE A 71 -13.75 5.25 6.70
CA PHE A 71 -13.00 5.33 5.44
C PHE A 71 -13.45 6.58 4.68
N ASP A 72 -13.02 7.73 5.18
CA ASP A 72 -13.12 8.97 4.41
C ASP A 72 -12.22 8.83 3.19
N LYS A 73 -12.84 8.81 2.01
CA LYS A 73 -12.13 8.67 0.72
C LYS A 73 -11.33 9.91 0.34
N ASP A 74 -11.56 11.01 1.03
CA ASP A 74 -10.98 12.32 0.73
C ASP A 74 -9.83 12.68 1.68
N HIS A 75 -9.03 11.70 2.12
CA HIS A 75 -7.80 11.96 2.86
C HIS A 75 -6.73 12.59 1.95
N HIS A 76 -6.92 13.87 1.66
CA HIS A 76 -5.90 14.66 1.02
C HIS A 76 -4.78 14.97 2.01
N ARG A 77 -3.57 14.52 1.70
CA ARG A 77 -2.37 14.87 2.45
C ARG A 77 -1.65 16.00 1.74
N SER A 78 -1.73 17.21 2.30
CA SER A 78 -0.92 18.32 1.84
C SER A 78 0.39 18.39 2.62
N LEU A 79 1.50 18.53 1.94
CA LEU A 79 2.83 18.61 2.51
C LEU A 79 3.62 19.76 1.90
N LYS A 80 4.33 20.49 2.77
CA LYS A 80 5.40 21.39 2.37
C LYS A 80 6.71 20.82 2.87
N ALA A 81 7.58 20.40 1.97
CA ALA A 81 8.88 19.87 2.34
C ALA A 81 9.81 20.98 2.86
N GLY A 82 10.62 20.68 3.86
CA GLY A 82 11.71 21.51 4.27
C GLY A 82 12.80 21.59 3.19
N LYS A 83 13.68 22.61 3.27
CA LYS A 83 14.80 22.71 2.35
C LYS A 83 15.77 21.55 2.54
N MET A 84 16.02 20.80 1.47
CA MET A 84 17.02 19.73 1.48
C MET A 84 18.43 20.31 1.46
N GLU A 85 19.34 19.72 2.24
CA GLU A 85 20.75 20.06 2.15
C GLU A 85 21.32 19.70 0.77
N LYS A 86 21.87 20.71 0.10
CA LYS A 86 22.52 20.55 -1.20
C LYS A 86 24.03 20.70 -1.03
N LYS A 87 24.79 19.74 -1.53
CA LYS A 87 26.22 19.85 -1.67
C LYS A 87 26.54 20.07 -3.16
N ARG A 88 27.13 21.23 -3.52
CA ARG A 88 27.36 21.61 -4.92
C ARG A 88 26.09 21.59 -5.76
N ASP A 89 25.00 22.19 -5.25
CA ASP A 89 23.67 22.26 -5.85
C ASP A 89 22.97 20.91 -6.08
N GLN A 90 23.49 19.82 -5.53
CA GLN A 90 22.88 18.50 -5.63
C GLN A 90 22.58 17.90 -4.26
N VAL A 91 21.40 17.31 -4.14
CA VAL A 91 21.03 16.48 -2.99
C VAL A 91 21.72 15.13 -3.16
N LYS A 92 22.50 14.74 -2.16
CA LYS A 92 23.23 13.47 -2.18
C LYS A 92 22.29 12.33 -1.82
N ILE A 93 22.20 11.32 -2.68
CA ILE A 93 21.54 10.04 -2.41
C ILE A 93 22.63 9.01 -2.14
N LYS A 94 22.44 8.21 -1.09
CA LYS A 94 23.23 7.01 -0.81
C LYS A 94 22.28 5.87 -0.55
N GLN A 95 22.56 4.73 -1.12
CA GLN A 95 21.83 3.51 -0.96
C GLN A 95 22.58 2.57 -0.01
N PHE A 96 21.83 1.85 0.83
CA PHE A 96 22.34 0.89 1.81
C PHE A 96 21.61 -0.44 1.62
N GLY A 97 21.99 -1.16 0.55
CA GLY A 97 21.30 -2.38 0.16
C GLY A 97 19.88 -2.15 -0.33
N LYS A 98 19.05 -3.18 -0.21
CA LYS A 98 17.66 -3.20 -0.68
C LYS A 98 16.70 -2.43 0.26
N ASP A 99 17.03 -2.39 1.54
CA ASP A 99 16.10 -2.06 2.61
C ASP A 99 16.19 -0.61 3.08
N SER A 100 17.15 0.19 2.61
CA SER A 100 17.28 1.57 3.02
C SER A 100 18.11 2.44 2.08
N PHE A 101 17.87 3.75 2.16
CA PHE A 101 18.67 4.77 1.49
C PHE A 101 18.69 6.07 2.32
N SER A 102 19.60 7.00 1.99
CA SER A 102 19.57 8.34 2.54
C SER A 102 19.41 9.40 1.47
N ILE A 103 18.69 10.48 1.81
CA ILE A 103 18.60 11.71 1.03
C ILE A 103 19.17 12.83 1.90
N GLY A 104 20.32 13.40 1.47
CA GLY A 104 21.04 14.34 2.31
C GLY A 104 21.55 13.69 3.60
N ARG A 105 21.00 14.08 4.74
CA ARG A 105 21.28 13.49 6.06
C ARG A 105 20.20 12.58 6.58
N GLU A 106 19.03 12.59 5.96
CA GLU A 106 17.89 11.79 6.41
C GLU A 106 17.97 10.37 5.86
N ASN A 107 17.69 9.41 6.73
CA ASN A 107 17.63 8.00 6.38
C ASN A 107 16.17 7.56 6.18
N VAL A 108 15.93 6.80 5.13
CA VAL A 108 14.64 6.18 4.82
C VAL A 108 14.80 4.67 4.96
N ASP A 109 14.01 4.08 5.85
CA ASP A 109 13.97 2.64 6.11
C ASP A 109 12.80 2.02 5.32
N LEU A 110 13.09 1.06 4.48
CA LEU A 110 12.14 0.35 3.61
C LEU A 110 11.97 -1.13 3.98
N LYS A 111 12.51 -1.57 5.12
CA LYS A 111 12.53 -3.00 5.50
C LYS A 111 11.15 -3.65 5.58
N TYR A 112 10.10 -2.86 5.76
CA TYR A 112 8.71 -3.35 5.79
C TYR A 112 7.98 -3.21 4.45
N VAL A 113 8.66 -2.73 3.41
CA VAL A 113 8.13 -2.69 2.04
C VAL A 113 8.53 -3.99 1.34
N GLU A 114 7.77 -5.04 1.58
CA GLU A 114 8.08 -6.42 1.13
C GLU A 114 8.14 -6.58 -0.39
N GLN A 115 7.56 -5.64 -1.12
CA GLN A 115 7.47 -5.67 -2.58
C GLN A 115 8.77 -5.32 -3.29
N ILE A 116 9.75 -4.76 -2.57
CA ILE A 116 11.05 -4.40 -3.13
C ILE A 116 11.92 -5.67 -3.22
N LEU A 117 12.20 -6.09 -4.43
CA LEU A 117 12.97 -7.30 -4.71
C LEU A 117 14.44 -7.01 -4.99
N ASP A 118 14.74 -5.83 -5.50
CA ASP A 118 16.03 -5.48 -6.05
C ASP A 118 16.54 -4.12 -5.53
N VAL A 119 17.84 -4.00 -5.46
CA VAL A 119 18.61 -2.83 -5.04
C VAL A 119 18.40 -1.64 -5.99
N GLU A 120 18.21 -1.89 -7.28
CA GLU A 120 17.92 -0.87 -8.28
C GLU A 120 16.50 -0.29 -8.15
N GLN A 121 15.55 -1.04 -7.56
CA GLN A 121 14.23 -0.50 -7.20
C GLN A 121 14.35 0.50 -6.06
N THR A 122 15.14 0.19 -5.02
CA THR A 122 15.44 1.13 -3.92
C THR A 122 16.07 2.40 -4.44
N THR A 123 16.97 2.29 -5.42
CA THR A 123 17.57 3.45 -6.09
C THR A 123 16.51 4.28 -6.82
N ALA A 124 15.62 3.65 -7.57
CA ALA A 124 14.54 4.34 -8.27
C ALA A 124 13.62 5.08 -7.29
N LEU A 125 13.23 4.43 -6.18
CA LEU A 125 12.42 5.06 -5.12
C LEU A 125 13.12 6.26 -4.48
N ALA A 126 14.42 6.18 -4.22
CA ALA A 126 15.19 7.30 -3.69
C ALA A 126 15.18 8.52 -4.63
N TYR A 127 15.27 8.29 -5.94
CA TYR A 127 15.16 9.35 -6.94
C TYR A 127 13.73 9.88 -7.09
N CYS A 128 12.72 9.02 -6.97
CA CYS A 128 11.31 9.44 -6.92
C CYS A 128 11.07 10.37 -5.75
N LEU A 129 11.44 9.95 -4.53
CA LEU A 129 11.27 10.76 -3.32
C LEU A 129 12.02 12.09 -3.42
N LYS A 130 13.25 12.08 -3.95
CA LYS A 130 14.01 13.32 -4.19
C LYS A 130 13.22 14.29 -5.09
N ASN A 131 12.68 13.82 -6.22
CA ASN A 131 11.94 14.67 -7.14
C ASN A 131 10.66 15.23 -6.51
N LEU A 132 9.93 14.40 -5.74
CA LEU A 132 8.74 14.83 -5.00
C LEU A 132 9.09 15.91 -3.98
N LEU A 133 10.13 15.71 -3.17
CA LEU A 133 10.56 16.67 -2.17
C LEU A 133 11.04 17.99 -2.81
N GLU A 134 11.77 17.95 -3.92
CA GLU A 134 12.18 19.15 -4.67
C GLU A 134 10.98 19.95 -5.20
N GLU A 135 9.89 19.29 -5.58
CA GLU A 135 8.67 19.95 -6.01
C GLU A 135 7.93 20.58 -4.83
N MET A 136 7.87 19.88 -3.69
CA MET A 136 7.18 20.31 -2.47
C MET A 136 7.96 21.36 -1.66
N GLU A 137 9.27 21.57 -1.91
CA GLU A 137 10.03 22.65 -1.28
C GLU A 137 9.48 24.04 -1.61
N ARG A 138 8.90 24.19 -2.80
CA ARG A 138 8.48 25.50 -3.32
C ARG A 138 7.17 26.00 -2.71
N LYS A 139 6.21 25.09 -2.53
CA LYS A 139 4.89 25.36 -1.97
C LYS A 139 4.29 24.11 -1.38
N GLU A 140 3.35 24.28 -0.48
CA GLU A 140 2.51 23.17 -0.02
C GLU A 140 1.74 22.56 -1.20
N GLN A 141 1.76 21.24 -1.30
CA GLN A 141 1.12 20.49 -2.39
C GLN A 141 0.46 19.24 -1.85
N ASP A 142 -0.58 18.82 -2.54
CA ASP A 142 -1.23 17.53 -2.34
C ASP A 142 -0.28 16.42 -2.77
N VAL A 143 -0.05 15.45 -1.88
CA VAL A 143 0.92 14.35 -2.09
C VAL A 143 0.46 13.45 -3.22
N ASP A 144 -0.83 13.10 -3.27
CA ASP A 144 -1.37 12.19 -4.27
C ASP A 144 -1.27 12.77 -5.67
N LEU A 145 -1.58 14.06 -5.81
CA LEU A 145 -1.42 14.77 -7.09
C LEU A 145 0.04 14.82 -7.55
N CYS A 146 0.98 15.01 -6.61
CA CYS A 146 2.41 15.01 -6.95
C CYS A 146 2.88 13.62 -7.38
N VAL A 147 2.44 12.55 -6.71
CA VAL A 147 2.74 11.16 -7.08
C VAL A 147 2.17 10.84 -8.46
N GLU A 148 0.91 11.19 -8.74
CA GLU A 148 0.30 10.96 -10.06
C GLU A 148 1.07 11.64 -11.19
N LYS A 149 1.49 12.86 -10.96
CA LYS A 149 2.24 13.65 -11.92
C LYS A 149 3.62 13.03 -12.19
N LEU A 150 4.34 12.66 -11.14
CA LEU A 150 5.63 11.97 -11.25
C LEU A 150 5.48 10.63 -11.97
N TRP A 151 4.45 9.86 -11.64
CA TRP A 151 4.17 8.59 -12.28
C TRP A 151 3.83 8.73 -13.77
N SER A 152 3.06 9.75 -14.13
CA SER A 152 2.77 10.09 -15.52
C SER A 152 4.03 10.47 -16.30
N GLN A 153 4.97 11.16 -15.66
CA GLN A 153 6.28 11.49 -16.24
C GLN A 153 7.10 10.21 -16.47
N ILE A 154 7.18 9.31 -15.49
CA ILE A 154 7.89 8.03 -15.61
C ILE A 154 7.31 7.18 -16.75
N LYS A 155 5.99 7.09 -16.85
CA LYS A 155 5.33 6.35 -17.95
C LYS A 155 5.66 6.89 -19.34
N LYS A 156 5.78 8.19 -19.47
CA LYS A 156 6.05 8.85 -20.77
C LYS A 156 7.53 8.85 -21.15
N GLN A 157 8.42 9.00 -20.19
CA GLN A 157 9.84 9.29 -20.42
C GLN A 157 10.78 8.25 -19.81
N GLY A 158 10.25 7.26 -19.10
CA GLY A 158 11.01 6.24 -18.40
C GLY A 158 11.66 6.75 -17.11
N LEU A 159 12.32 5.84 -16.40
CA LEU A 159 13.04 6.14 -15.14
C LEU A 159 14.18 7.14 -15.33
N ALA A 160 14.75 7.23 -16.52
CA ALA A 160 15.78 8.20 -16.84
C ALA A 160 15.35 9.66 -16.58
N SER A 161 14.05 9.95 -16.65
CA SER A 161 13.49 11.28 -16.37
C SER A 161 13.63 11.73 -14.92
N LEU A 162 13.92 10.81 -14.01
CA LEU A 162 14.18 11.10 -12.59
C LEU A 162 15.55 11.73 -12.36
N CYS A 163 16.48 11.53 -13.27
CA CYS A 163 17.84 12.08 -13.20
C CYS A 163 17.95 13.36 -14.03
N LYS A 164 18.16 14.50 -13.35
CA LYS A 164 18.46 15.76 -14.02
C LYS A 164 19.97 15.81 -14.30
N GLY A 165 20.41 15.58 -15.54
CA GLY A 165 21.80 15.66 -15.96
C GLY A 165 22.21 14.61 -16.99
N SER A 166 23.32 14.88 -17.69
CA SER A 166 23.76 14.12 -18.86
C SER A 166 24.41 12.75 -18.56
N TYR A 167 24.57 12.37 -17.31
CA TYR A 167 25.26 11.13 -16.94
C TYR A 167 24.36 10.21 -16.12
N LEU A 168 23.72 9.29 -16.82
CA LEU A 168 23.02 8.15 -16.24
C LEU A 168 24.04 7.06 -15.87
N SER A 169 24.81 7.27 -14.82
CA SER A 169 25.59 6.20 -14.19
C SER A 169 24.81 5.46 -13.10
N VAL A 170 23.50 5.69 -13.03
CA VAL A 170 22.65 5.14 -11.96
C VAL A 170 21.81 4.01 -12.53
N SER A 171 22.01 2.80 -12.01
CA SER A 171 21.16 1.66 -12.34
C SER A 171 19.86 1.77 -11.56
N MET A 172 18.72 1.72 -12.26
CA MET A 172 17.38 1.77 -11.71
C MET A 172 16.51 0.68 -12.33
N ALA A 173 15.80 -0.08 -11.51
CA ALA A 173 14.82 -1.06 -11.96
C ALA A 173 13.39 -0.51 -11.84
N GLN A 174 12.48 -1.14 -12.57
CA GLN A 174 11.07 -0.77 -12.56
C GLN A 174 10.45 -0.92 -11.17
N ILE A 175 9.75 0.13 -10.77
CA ILE A 175 8.95 0.21 -9.55
C ILE A 175 7.46 0.23 -9.90
N ARG A 176 6.60 0.01 -8.92
CA ARG A 176 5.15 0.16 -9.06
C ARG A 176 4.72 1.47 -8.40
N LYS A 177 3.58 2.00 -8.82
CA LYS A 177 3.03 3.25 -8.26
C LYS A 177 2.79 3.16 -6.75
N GLN A 178 2.47 1.96 -6.26
CA GLN A 178 2.17 1.70 -4.85
C GLN A 178 3.43 1.58 -3.97
N ASP A 179 4.61 1.35 -4.56
CA ASP A 179 5.88 1.28 -3.86
C ASP A 179 6.33 2.70 -3.45
#